data_ee28c6c76dc3d7dad1f22f467dc61ff5
#
_entry.id   ee28c6c76dc3d7dad1f22f467dc61ff5
#
_cell.length_a   1.000
_cell.length_b   1.000
_cell.length_c   1.000
_cell.angle_alpha   90.00
_cell.angle_beta   90.00
_cell.angle_gamma   90.00
#
_symmetry.space_group_name_H-M   'P 1'
#
loop_
_entity.id
_entity.type
_entity.pdbx_description
1 polymer ?
#
loop_
_entity_poly.entity_id
_entity_poly.type
_entity_poly.pdbx_seq_one_letter_code
_entity_poly.pdbx_strand_id
1 'polypeptide(L)'
;MDHHQRALRLGAAVLIFAISLRLLTGGIFQPLTAFLSRPDILSFLLYLQTGRVVSPQVSAPTTAPPVTTAPTEMTAPTAPMEPDTAVVFSAQDLELVEVNYTVDYRPDLETLLTSPLEWSLRQEKPTILIVHTHTTESYAGAPEEVYSENGAYRSLDPRYNMIAVGEEIARVLEAGGIRVIHDKTIHDYPSYNDSYGNTRRTIQKHLEAHPEICMVLDVHRDASDGVGGQLTTSGQVDGQSAAQLMLVAGTDTAGNFFPGWQQNLALALKLTALLEQEDPGLTRPVTLREHRFNMDLTPGSLIVEVGAAGDRLEEALLAAHAFARAVLALAEGANTE
;
A
#
# COMPACT_ATOMS: atom_id res chain seq x y z
N MET A 1 -48.01 24.23 -37.79
CA MET A 1 -47.78 22.99 -37.03
C MET A 1 -49.03 22.13 -37.18
N ASP A 2 -48.87 21.00 -37.86
CA ASP A 2 -49.92 20.09 -38.26
C ASP A 2 -50.59 19.42 -37.05
N HIS A 3 -51.90 19.23 -37.09
CA HIS A 3 -52.69 18.58 -36.02
C HIS A 3 -52.10 17.23 -35.62
N HIS A 4 -51.52 16.48 -36.56
CA HIS A 4 -50.81 15.22 -36.31
C HIS A 4 -49.58 15.36 -35.41
N GLN A 5 -48.78 16.41 -35.58
CA GLN A 5 -47.59 16.63 -34.74
C GLN A 5 -47.94 17.06 -33.30
N ARG A 6 -49.08 17.77 -33.13
CA ARG A 6 -49.59 18.12 -31.79
C ARG A 6 -50.11 16.88 -31.05
N ALA A 7 -50.83 16.01 -31.74
CA ALA A 7 -51.34 14.76 -31.16
C ALA A 7 -50.20 13.80 -30.76
N LEU A 8 -49.14 13.69 -31.59
CA LEU A 8 -47.94 12.88 -31.27
C LEU A 8 -47.16 13.40 -30.04
N ARG A 9 -47.00 14.73 -29.92
CA ARG A 9 -46.33 15.34 -28.77
C ARG A 9 -47.17 15.18 -27.48
N LEU A 10 -48.47 15.31 -27.56
CA LEU A 10 -49.35 15.10 -26.42
C LEU A 10 -49.35 13.63 -25.98
N GLY A 11 -49.36 12.67 -26.90
CA GLY A 11 -49.25 11.25 -26.63
C GLY A 11 -47.91 10.87 -25.98
N ALA A 12 -46.79 11.44 -26.49
CA ALA A 12 -45.50 11.23 -25.91
C ALA A 12 -45.39 11.80 -24.47
N ALA A 13 -45.92 13.00 -24.23
CA ALA A 13 -45.95 13.62 -22.91
C ALA A 13 -46.77 12.81 -21.89
N VAL A 14 -47.95 12.31 -22.30
CA VAL A 14 -48.81 11.44 -21.46
C VAL A 14 -48.09 10.12 -21.15
N LEU A 15 -47.40 9.53 -22.14
CA LEU A 15 -46.68 8.27 -21.94
C LEU A 15 -45.50 8.47 -20.97
N ILE A 16 -44.71 9.54 -21.12
CA ILE A 16 -43.64 9.89 -20.24
C ILE A 16 -44.14 10.12 -18.80
N PHE A 17 -45.27 10.86 -18.66
CA PHE A 17 -45.88 11.10 -17.36
C PHE A 17 -46.38 9.80 -16.70
N ALA A 18 -47.02 8.92 -17.47
CA ALA A 18 -47.49 7.62 -16.97
C ALA A 18 -46.35 6.71 -16.56
N ILE A 19 -45.26 6.66 -17.32
CA ILE A 19 -44.03 5.91 -16.98
C ILE A 19 -43.40 6.50 -15.72
N SER A 20 -43.28 7.83 -15.62
CA SER A 20 -42.74 8.50 -14.44
C SER A 20 -43.60 8.24 -13.20
N LEU A 21 -44.92 8.30 -13.31
CA LEU A 21 -45.85 8.01 -12.22
C LEU A 21 -45.77 6.54 -11.77
N ARG A 22 -45.62 5.61 -12.71
CA ARG A 22 -45.51 4.17 -12.43
C ARG A 22 -44.14 3.84 -11.79
N LEU A 23 -43.09 4.53 -12.21
CA LEU A 23 -41.79 4.44 -11.56
C LEU A 23 -41.80 4.99 -10.12
N LEU A 24 -42.51 6.08 -9.87
CA LEU A 24 -42.66 6.69 -8.53
C LEU A 24 -43.53 5.82 -7.59
N THR A 25 -44.57 5.15 -8.10
CA THR A 25 -45.51 4.35 -7.29
C THR A 25 -45.17 2.87 -7.23
N GLY A 26 -44.29 2.38 -8.10
CA GLY A 26 -43.97 0.95 -8.27
C GLY A 26 -42.92 0.38 -7.34
N GLY A 27 -42.48 1.08 -6.29
CA GLY A 27 -41.48 0.58 -5.33
C GLY A 27 -40.06 0.47 -5.87
N ILE A 28 -39.82 0.73 -7.16
CA ILE A 28 -38.50 0.68 -7.80
C ILE A 28 -37.53 1.76 -7.23
N PHE A 29 -38.11 2.86 -6.71
CA PHE A 29 -37.35 3.95 -6.10
C PHE A 29 -37.00 3.74 -4.62
N GLN A 30 -37.57 2.72 -3.95
CA GLN A 30 -37.19 2.44 -2.56
C GLN A 30 -35.69 2.14 -2.39
N PRO A 31 -35.05 1.29 -3.22
CA PRO A 31 -33.60 1.10 -3.14
C PRO A 31 -32.81 2.37 -3.54
N LEU A 32 -33.32 3.19 -4.46
CA LEU A 32 -32.67 4.44 -4.85
C LEU A 32 -32.80 5.52 -3.75
N THR A 33 -33.95 5.66 -3.11
CA THR A 33 -34.14 6.59 -1.99
C THR A 33 -33.35 6.13 -0.75
N ALA A 34 -33.29 4.82 -0.48
CA ALA A 34 -32.44 4.25 0.56
C ALA A 34 -30.94 4.48 0.27
N PHE A 35 -30.52 4.33 -0.97
CA PHE A 35 -29.17 4.63 -1.41
C PHE A 35 -28.82 6.12 -1.27
N LEU A 36 -29.68 7.03 -1.74
CA LEU A 36 -29.48 8.48 -1.65
C LEU A 36 -29.58 9.03 -0.21
N SER A 37 -30.23 8.30 0.70
CA SER A 37 -30.33 8.65 2.12
C SER A 37 -29.16 8.16 2.97
N ARG A 38 -28.21 7.46 2.38
CA ARG A 38 -27.01 7.03 3.09
C ARG A 38 -26.16 8.26 3.45
N PRO A 39 -25.63 8.33 4.69
CA PRO A 39 -24.88 9.50 5.18
C PRO A 39 -23.67 9.86 4.32
N ASP A 40 -23.01 8.85 3.75
CA ASP A 40 -21.87 8.99 2.84
C ASP A 40 -22.27 9.64 1.51
N ILE A 41 -23.36 9.21 0.89
CA ILE A 41 -23.91 9.76 -0.35
C ILE A 41 -24.43 11.20 -0.12
N LEU A 42 -25.12 11.43 1.00
CA LEU A 42 -25.60 12.77 1.35
C LEU A 42 -24.44 13.76 1.57
N SER A 43 -23.40 13.33 2.26
CA SER A 43 -22.17 14.12 2.47
C SER A 43 -21.45 14.40 1.15
N PHE A 44 -21.41 13.44 0.23
CA PHE A 44 -20.83 13.62 -1.11
C PHE A 44 -21.64 14.60 -1.97
N LEU A 45 -22.97 14.50 -1.96
CA LEU A 45 -23.84 15.42 -2.70
C LEU A 45 -23.75 16.86 -2.14
N LEU A 46 -23.66 17.01 -0.82
CA LEU A 46 -23.44 18.30 -0.18
C LEU A 46 -22.05 18.88 -0.50
N TYR A 47 -21.02 18.02 -0.59
CA TYR A 47 -19.70 18.43 -1.02
C TYR A 47 -19.71 18.94 -2.48
N LEU A 48 -20.37 18.24 -3.41
CA LEU A 48 -20.49 18.68 -4.80
C LEU A 48 -21.22 20.04 -4.92
N GLN A 49 -22.18 20.30 -4.03
CA GLN A 49 -22.97 21.53 -4.07
C GLN A 49 -22.33 22.70 -3.35
N THR A 50 -21.57 22.44 -2.29
CA THR A 50 -21.04 23.50 -1.38
C THR A 50 -19.52 23.61 -1.34
N GLY A 51 -18.79 22.62 -1.86
CA GLY A 51 -17.33 22.51 -1.75
C GLY A 51 -16.83 22.30 -0.32
N ARG A 52 -17.72 21.98 0.64
CA ARG A 52 -17.36 21.78 2.05
C ARG A 52 -17.64 20.35 2.49
N VAL A 53 -16.66 19.75 3.16
CA VAL A 53 -16.82 18.43 3.81
C VAL A 53 -17.63 18.61 5.08
N VAL A 54 -18.82 18.03 5.15
CA VAL A 54 -19.65 17.98 6.35
C VAL A 54 -19.50 16.57 6.93
N SER A 55 -18.71 16.44 8.00
CA SER A 55 -18.62 15.18 8.75
C SER A 55 -19.87 15.05 9.63
N PRO A 56 -20.61 13.94 9.58
CA PRO A 56 -21.67 13.68 10.54
C PRO A 56 -21.06 13.51 11.93
N GLN A 57 -21.49 14.32 12.91
CA GLN A 57 -21.16 14.08 14.31
C GLN A 57 -21.88 12.79 14.74
N VAL A 58 -21.12 11.72 14.88
CA VAL A 58 -21.59 10.51 15.57
C VAL A 58 -21.51 10.79 17.06
N SER A 59 -22.68 10.89 17.70
CA SER A 59 -22.78 10.95 19.16
C SER A 59 -22.22 9.66 19.73
N ALA A 60 -21.21 9.78 20.61
CA ALA A 60 -20.57 8.66 21.27
C ALA A 60 -21.58 7.83 22.08
N PRO A 61 -21.58 6.52 21.99
CA PRO A 61 -22.32 5.66 22.90
C PRO A 61 -21.62 5.60 24.26
N THR A 62 -22.43 5.70 25.28
CA THR A 62 -22.15 5.64 26.71
C THR A 62 -21.35 4.40 27.08
N THR A 63 -20.33 4.63 27.88
CA THR A 63 -19.40 3.71 28.54
C THR A 63 -19.98 2.38 29.03
N ALA A 64 -19.34 1.27 28.62
CA ALA A 64 -19.33 0.01 29.33
C ALA A 64 -18.03 -0.11 30.18
N PRO A 65 -18.06 -0.78 31.34
CA PRO A 65 -16.95 -0.76 32.28
C PRO A 65 -15.72 -1.55 31.79
N PRO A 66 -14.51 -1.23 32.29
CA PRO A 66 -13.27 -1.79 31.81
C PRO A 66 -13.12 -3.25 32.23
N VAL A 67 -12.91 -4.14 31.26
CA VAL A 67 -12.38 -5.48 31.52
C VAL A 67 -10.86 -5.35 31.61
N THR A 68 -10.34 -5.49 32.83
CA THR A 68 -8.92 -5.55 33.11
C THR A 68 -8.39 -6.93 32.70
N THR A 69 -7.76 -7.06 31.57
CA THR A 69 -6.82 -8.14 31.29
C THR A 69 -5.43 -7.55 31.25
N ALA A 70 -4.61 -7.93 32.22
CA ALA A 70 -3.20 -7.55 32.28
C ALA A 70 -2.47 -8.08 31.04
N PRO A 71 -1.58 -7.28 30.41
CA PRO A 71 -0.70 -7.78 29.37
C PRO A 71 0.32 -8.73 30.02
N THR A 72 0.43 -9.94 29.49
CA THR A 72 1.57 -10.81 29.77
C THR A 72 2.78 -10.15 29.14
N GLU A 73 3.68 -9.63 29.95
CA GLU A 73 5.02 -9.19 29.54
C GLU A 73 5.75 -10.37 28.89
N MET A 74 5.87 -10.35 27.57
CA MET A 74 6.90 -11.11 26.89
C MET A 74 8.22 -10.36 27.08
N THR A 75 9.04 -10.82 28.00
CA THR A 75 10.44 -10.42 28.12
C THR A 75 11.17 -10.82 26.86
N ALA A 76 11.51 -9.81 26.05
CA ALA A 76 12.44 -9.98 24.95
C ALA A 76 13.82 -10.38 25.52
N PRO A 77 14.53 -11.37 24.96
CA PRO A 77 15.91 -11.66 25.34
C PRO A 77 16.79 -10.52 24.82
N THR A 78 17.28 -9.70 25.73
CA THR A 78 18.34 -8.73 25.48
C THR A 78 19.66 -9.46 25.39
N ALA A 79 20.03 -9.96 24.22
CA ALA A 79 21.43 -10.27 23.92
C ALA A 79 22.14 -8.97 23.54
N PRO A 80 23.35 -8.72 24.05
CA PRO A 80 24.15 -7.58 23.59
C PRO A 80 24.50 -7.81 22.12
N MET A 81 24.09 -6.90 21.26
CA MET A 81 24.49 -6.89 19.86
C MET A 81 25.96 -6.55 19.77
N GLU A 82 26.77 -7.44 19.19
CA GLU A 82 28.18 -7.19 18.86
C GLU A 82 28.26 -6.02 17.88
N PRO A 83 29.28 -5.18 17.92
CA PRO A 83 29.40 -4.03 17.05
C PRO A 83 29.74 -4.45 15.61
N ASP A 84 28.85 -4.17 14.73
CA ASP A 84 28.97 -3.63 13.38
C ASP A 84 30.04 -4.23 12.45
N THR A 85 29.60 -5.12 11.57
CA THR A 85 30.26 -5.35 10.29
C THR A 85 29.36 -4.75 9.21
N ALA A 86 29.87 -3.71 8.53
CA ALA A 86 29.17 -3.15 7.35
C ALA A 86 28.74 -4.25 6.39
N VAL A 87 27.47 -4.22 5.98
CA VAL A 87 26.98 -5.14 4.95
C VAL A 87 27.63 -4.75 3.62
N VAL A 88 28.57 -5.56 3.16
CA VAL A 88 29.24 -5.39 1.87
C VAL A 88 28.64 -6.41 0.90
N PHE A 89 27.96 -5.93 -0.14
CA PHE A 89 27.44 -6.79 -1.20
C PHE A 89 28.52 -7.17 -2.19
N SER A 90 28.50 -8.42 -2.62
CA SER A 90 29.42 -9.00 -3.61
C SER A 90 28.66 -9.50 -4.85
N ALA A 91 29.39 -9.83 -5.91
CA ALA A 91 28.81 -10.48 -7.10
C ALA A 91 28.09 -11.81 -6.77
N GLN A 92 28.50 -12.51 -5.70
CA GLN A 92 27.88 -13.76 -5.27
C GLN A 92 26.47 -13.56 -4.72
N ASP A 93 26.20 -12.41 -4.10
CA ASP A 93 24.88 -12.08 -3.54
C ASP A 93 23.83 -11.88 -4.65
N LEU A 94 24.28 -11.64 -5.89
CA LEU A 94 23.39 -11.57 -7.05
C LEU A 94 22.74 -12.92 -7.39
N GLU A 95 23.37 -14.04 -7.00
CA GLU A 95 22.79 -15.38 -7.18
C GLU A 95 21.51 -15.60 -6.35
N LEU A 96 21.31 -14.78 -5.31
CA LEU A 96 20.12 -14.78 -4.45
C LEU A 96 18.95 -13.97 -5.03
N VAL A 97 19.22 -13.16 -6.07
CA VAL A 97 18.25 -12.17 -6.56
C VAL A 97 17.79 -12.51 -7.97
N GLU A 98 16.52 -12.79 -8.12
CA GLU A 98 15.87 -12.89 -9.42
C GLU A 98 15.20 -11.57 -9.81
N VAL A 99 15.25 -11.21 -11.10
CA VAL A 99 14.60 -9.99 -11.62
C VAL A 99 13.65 -10.33 -12.75
N ASN A 100 12.39 -9.95 -12.58
CA ASN A 100 11.35 -10.01 -13.60
C ASN A 100 11.26 -8.66 -14.34
N TYR A 101 11.57 -8.69 -15.62
CA TYR A 101 11.59 -7.51 -16.47
C TYR A 101 10.30 -7.38 -17.27
N THR A 102 9.54 -6.31 -17.02
CA THR A 102 8.43 -5.92 -17.92
C THR A 102 8.86 -4.87 -18.95
N VAL A 103 10.15 -4.56 -18.99
CA VAL A 103 10.80 -3.61 -19.90
C VAL A 103 11.92 -4.29 -20.69
N ASP A 104 12.28 -3.76 -21.86
CA ASP A 104 13.33 -4.33 -22.71
C ASP A 104 14.74 -4.02 -22.22
N TYR A 105 14.90 -2.99 -21.40
CA TYR A 105 16.19 -2.57 -20.86
C TYR A 105 16.72 -3.57 -19.83
N ARG A 106 18.02 -3.85 -19.87
CA ARG A 106 18.73 -4.76 -18.95
C ARG A 106 19.88 -4.00 -18.30
N PRO A 107 19.71 -3.46 -17.08
CA PRO A 107 20.77 -2.78 -16.36
C PRO A 107 21.86 -3.77 -15.90
N ASP A 108 23.03 -3.24 -15.59
CA ASP A 108 24.10 -4.00 -14.95
C ASP A 108 23.75 -4.18 -13.45
N LEU A 109 23.19 -5.36 -13.13
CA LEU A 109 22.71 -5.67 -11.78
C LEU A 109 23.86 -5.82 -10.78
N GLU A 110 25.02 -6.33 -11.21
CA GLU A 110 26.19 -6.49 -10.34
C GLU A 110 26.70 -5.12 -9.87
N THR A 111 26.86 -4.19 -10.80
CA THR A 111 27.23 -2.81 -10.45
C THR A 111 26.20 -2.17 -9.53
N LEU A 112 24.89 -2.35 -9.78
CA LEU A 112 23.85 -1.77 -8.93
C LEU A 112 23.82 -2.39 -7.52
N LEU A 113 24.02 -3.71 -7.42
CA LEU A 113 24.03 -4.40 -6.13
C LEU A 113 25.26 -4.02 -5.29
N THR A 114 26.44 -3.91 -5.90
CA THR A 114 27.71 -3.69 -5.19
C THR A 114 28.03 -2.21 -4.92
N SER A 115 27.44 -1.27 -5.68
CA SER A 115 27.63 0.16 -5.45
C SER A 115 27.01 0.60 -4.12
N PRO A 116 27.66 1.49 -3.35
CA PRO A 116 27.11 2.01 -2.11
C PRO A 116 25.84 2.83 -2.38
N LEU A 117 24.97 2.93 -1.37
CA LEU A 117 23.88 3.90 -1.39
C LEU A 117 24.43 5.29 -1.04
N GLU A 118 23.98 6.31 -1.75
CA GLU A 118 24.46 7.70 -1.57
C GLU A 118 23.76 8.44 -0.41
N TRP A 119 23.01 7.73 0.43
CA TRP A 119 22.23 8.28 1.53
C TRP A 119 22.20 7.31 2.72
N SER A 120 21.87 7.84 3.92
CA SER A 120 21.84 7.09 5.18
C SER A 120 20.48 7.21 5.85
N LEU A 121 20.03 6.10 6.46
CA LEU A 121 18.78 6.02 7.22
C LEU A 121 18.96 6.42 8.70
N ARG A 122 20.18 6.34 9.25
CA ARG A 122 20.43 6.64 10.67
C ARG A 122 20.69 8.12 10.87
N GLN A 123 19.64 8.88 11.11
CA GLN A 123 19.66 10.31 11.40
C GLN A 123 18.75 10.63 12.59
N GLU A 124 18.93 11.81 13.19
CA GLU A 124 18.07 12.28 14.29
C GLU A 124 16.63 12.61 13.85
N LYS A 125 16.44 12.85 12.57
CA LYS A 125 15.13 13.18 11.96
C LYS A 125 14.58 12.00 11.16
N PRO A 126 13.26 11.99 10.86
CA PRO A 126 12.67 10.92 10.05
C PRO A 126 13.30 10.83 8.67
N THR A 127 13.78 9.62 8.30
CA THR A 127 14.40 9.33 7.01
C THR A 127 13.57 8.41 6.13
N ILE A 128 12.58 7.74 6.72
CA ILE A 128 11.67 6.84 6.04
C ILE A 128 10.25 7.38 6.13
N LEU A 129 9.56 7.40 5.00
CA LEU A 129 8.11 7.61 4.91
C LEU A 129 7.44 6.33 4.42
N ILE A 130 6.49 5.82 5.17
CA ILE A 130 5.60 4.73 4.78
C ILE A 130 4.27 5.32 4.35
N VAL A 131 3.81 4.94 3.16
CA VAL A 131 2.51 5.32 2.57
C VAL A 131 1.83 4.09 1.98
N HIS A 132 0.56 4.24 1.58
CA HIS A 132 -0.23 3.19 0.97
C HIS A 132 -1.06 3.79 -0.16
N THR A 133 -0.63 3.61 -1.41
CA THR A 133 -1.42 4.08 -2.57
C THR A 133 -2.77 3.36 -2.62
N HIS A 134 -2.79 2.07 -2.32
CA HIS A 134 -4.01 1.28 -2.17
C HIS A 134 -4.25 0.90 -0.71
N THR A 135 -4.50 1.92 0.11
CA THR A 135 -4.63 1.81 1.58
C THR A 135 -5.67 0.77 2.02
N THR A 136 -6.77 0.63 1.24
CA THR A 136 -7.86 -0.28 1.59
C THR A 136 -7.59 -1.74 1.22
N GLU A 137 -6.49 -2.07 0.55
CA GLU A 137 -6.10 -3.45 0.29
C GLU A 137 -6.04 -4.26 1.57
N SER A 138 -6.55 -5.50 1.52
CA SER A 138 -6.61 -6.43 2.64
C SER A 138 -6.44 -7.87 2.17
N TYR A 139 -6.45 -8.81 3.08
CA TYR A 139 -6.17 -10.23 2.87
C TYR A 139 -7.38 -11.12 3.05
N ALA A 140 -7.29 -12.37 2.63
CA ALA A 140 -8.32 -13.39 2.86
C ALA A 140 -8.58 -13.58 4.36
N GLY A 141 -9.85 -13.84 4.71
CA GLY A 141 -10.26 -14.07 6.09
C GLY A 141 -10.42 -12.81 6.94
N ALA A 142 -10.29 -11.61 6.38
CA ALA A 142 -10.70 -10.39 7.06
C ALA A 142 -12.21 -10.45 7.41
N PRO A 143 -12.66 -9.79 8.51
CA PRO A 143 -14.07 -9.79 8.91
C PRO A 143 -15.01 -9.26 7.82
N GLU A 144 -16.32 -9.55 7.94
CA GLU A 144 -17.37 -9.24 6.95
C GLU A 144 -17.53 -7.76 6.56
N GLU A 145 -16.85 -6.85 7.21
CA GLU A 145 -16.80 -5.41 6.87
C GLU A 145 -15.92 -5.10 5.66
N VAL A 146 -15.32 -6.11 5.08
CA VAL A 146 -14.53 -6.03 3.87
C VAL A 146 -15.46 -5.88 2.67
N TYR A 147 -15.30 -4.80 1.92
CA TYR A 147 -15.93 -4.73 0.61
C TYR A 147 -15.01 -5.33 -0.46
N SER A 148 -15.60 -6.04 -1.41
CA SER A 148 -14.88 -6.58 -2.56
C SER A 148 -15.24 -5.78 -3.79
N GLU A 149 -14.26 -5.11 -4.37
CA GLU A 149 -14.36 -4.52 -5.70
C GLU A 149 -13.64 -5.47 -6.66
N ASN A 150 -14.36 -6.04 -7.61
CA ASN A 150 -13.84 -7.02 -8.57
C ASN A 150 -13.24 -8.31 -7.95
N GLY A 151 -13.73 -8.74 -6.78
CA GLY A 151 -13.27 -9.95 -6.10
C GLY A 151 -12.00 -9.78 -5.26
N ALA A 152 -11.38 -8.60 -5.21
CA ALA A 152 -10.24 -8.33 -4.36
C ALA A 152 -10.69 -7.95 -2.93
N TYR A 153 -10.03 -8.47 -1.91
CA TYR A 153 -10.30 -8.10 -0.53
C TYR A 153 -9.89 -6.67 -0.25
N ARG A 154 -10.80 -5.88 0.35
CA ARG A 154 -10.56 -4.48 0.74
C ARG A 154 -11.27 -4.16 2.05
N SER A 155 -10.66 -3.35 2.90
CA SER A 155 -11.22 -2.92 4.17
C SER A 155 -10.90 -1.46 4.47
N LEU A 156 -11.87 -0.72 4.99
CA LEU A 156 -11.67 0.62 5.55
C LEU A 156 -11.18 0.57 7.01
N ASP A 157 -11.23 -0.61 7.63
CA ASP A 157 -10.74 -0.79 9.00
C ASP A 157 -9.20 -0.92 9.00
N PRO A 158 -8.47 0.01 9.65
CA PRO A 158 -7.01 0.03 9.66
C PRO A 158 -6.38 -1.20 10.32
N ARG A 159 -7.16 -2.00 11.04
CA ARG A 159 -6.69 -3.25 11.66
C ARG A 159 -6.53 -4.39 10.65
N TYR A 160 -7.13 -4.28 9.45
CA TYR A 160 -7.22 -5.36 8.46
C TYR A 160 -6.75 -4.97 7.07
N ASN A 161 -6.26 -3.74 6.89
CA ASN A 161 -5.78 -3.22 5.61
C ASN A 161 -4.27 -2.92 5.66
N MET A 162 -3.74 -2.26 4.64
CA MET A 162 -2.30 -1.97 4.53
C MET A 162 -1.73 -1.14 5.68
N ILE A 163 -2.59 -0.39 6.40
CA ILE A 163 -2.14 0.35 7.59
C ILE A 163 -1.60 -0.61 8.67
N ALA A 164 -2.23 -1.77 8.88
CA ALA A 164 -1.72 -2.76 9.84
C ALA A 164 -0.33 -3.28 9.46
N VAL A 165 -0.08 -3.49 8.18
CA VAL A 165 1.22 -3.94 7.66
C VAL A 165 2.28 -2.86 7.80
N GLY A 166 1.95 -1.62 7.43
CA GLY A 166 2.84 -0.46 7.61
C GLY A 166 3.15 -0.16 9.08
N GLU A 167 2.20 -0.40 9.98
CA GLU A 167 2.40 -0.25 11.44
C GLU A 167 3.45 -1.24 11.96
N GLU A 168 3.42 -2.51 11.51
CA GLU A 168 4.43 -3.49 11.89
C GLU A 168 5.82 -3.12 11.38
N ILE A 169 5.93 -2.67 10.11
CA ILE A 169 7.20 -2.18 9.55
C ILE A 169 7.72 -1.00 10.39
N ALA A 170 6.88 0.01 10.64
CA ALA A 170 7.27 1.19 11.42
C ALA A 170 7.72 0.81 12.83
N ARG A 171 6.97 -0.05 13.51
CA ARG A 171 7.27 -0.52 14.87
C ARG A 171 8.67 -1.17 14.96
N VAL A 172 9.01 -2.03 14.01
CA VAL A 172 10.31 -2.72 14.00
C VAL A 172 11.44 -1.74 13.71
N LEU A 173 11.26 -0.86 12.71
CA LEU A 173 12.27 0.16 12.36
C LEU A 173 12.54 1.13 13.51
N GLU A 174 11.49 1.60 14.18
CA GLU A 174 11.60 2.51 15.33
C GLU A 174 12.28 1.82 16.53
N ALA A 175 11.94 0.55 16.77
CA ALA A 175 12.63 -0.25 17.81
C ALA A 175 14.14 -0.43 17.51
N GLY A 176 14.51 -0.49 16.22
CA GLY A 176 15.91 -0.51 15.75
C GLY A 176 16.56 0.88 15.65
N GLY A 177 15.89 1.94 16.10
CA GLY A 177 16.43 3.30 16.18
C GLY A 177 16.35 4.12 14.90
N ILE A 178 15.63 3.66 13.87
CA ILE A 178 15.33 4.45 12.67
C ILE A 178 14.03 5.23 12.89
N ARG A 179 14.03 6.52 12.59
CA ARG A 179 12.85 7.36 12.71
C ARG A 179 12.00 7.30 11.45
N VAL A 180 10.72 6.97 11.62
CA VAL A 180 9.76 6.72 10.55
C VAL A 180 8.59 7.68 10.63
N ILE A 181 8.07 8.12 9.49
CA ILE A 181 6.73 8.69 9.39
C ILE A 181 5.86 7.64 8.70
N HIS A 182 4.82 7.18 9.38
CA HIS A 182 3.80 6.32 8.78
C HIS A 182 2.54 7.12 8.52
N ASP A 183 2.28 7.47 7.26
CA ASP A 183 1.06 8.17 6.85
C ASP A 183 -0.07 7.16 6.61
N LYS A 184 -1.17 7.36 7.35
CA LYS A 184 -2.33 6.45 7.39
C LYS A 184 -3.52 6.99 6.57
N THR A 185 -3.27 7.93 5.67
CA THR A 185 -4.30 8.48 4.80
C THR A 185 -4.84 7.41 3.86
N ILE A 186 -6.16 7.33 3.74
CA ILE A 186 -6.82 6.44 2.76
C ILE A 186 -6.82 7.14 1.40
N HIS A 187 -6.02 6.62 0.45
CA HIS A 187 -5.79 7.26 -0.84
C HIS A 187 -6.68 6.73 -1.97
N ASP A 188 -7.19 5.50 -1.84
CA ASP A 188 -7.93 4.76 -2.88
C ASP A 188 -9.45 4.69 -2.66
N TYR A 189 -9.97 5.40 -1.66
CA TYR A 189 -11.39 5.52 -1.39
C TYR A 189 -11.79 7.00 -1.24
N PRO A 190 -12.92 7.47 -1.80
CA PRO A 190 -13.90 6.70 -2.58
C PRO A 190 -13.53 6.46 -4.04
N SER A 191 -12.38 6.95 -4.53
CA SER A 191 -11.94 6.82 -5.92
C SER A 191 -10.63 6.06 -6.03
N TYR A 192 -10.69 4.85 -6.56
CA TYR A 192 -9.52 4.01 -6.82
C TYR A 192 -8.59 4.63 -7.87
N ASN A 193 -9.14 5.22 -8.93
CA ASN A 193 -8.35 5.74 -10.05
C ASN A 193 -7.48 6.96 -9.67
N ASP A 194 -7.82 7.67 -8.60
CA ASP A 194 -7.08 8.86 -8.15
C ASP A 194 -5.99 8.53 -7.14
N SER A 195 -5.84 7.27 -6.73
CA SER A 195 -4.98 6.82 -5.62
C SER A 195 -3.53 7.29 -5.76
N TYR A 196 -2.88 7.04 -6.92
CA TYR A 196 -1.49 7.47 -7.16
C TYR A 196 -1.32 9.00 -7.13
N GLY A 197 -2.31 9.74 -7.63
CA GLY A 197 -2.31 11.20 -7.57
C GLY A 197 -2.50 11.72 -6.13
N ASN A 198 -3.34 11.06 -5.34
CA ASN A 198 -3.55 11.37 -3.93
C ASN A 198 -2.27 11.12 -3.12
N THR A 199 -1.68 9.92 -3.26
CA THR A 199 -0.44 9.53 -2.59
C THR A 199 0.72 10.45 -2.95
N ARG A 200 0.84 10.84 -4.24
CA ARG A 200 1.88 11.79 -4.66
C ARG A 200 1.81 13.10 -3.88
N ARG A 201 0.61 13.66 -3.68
CA ARG A 201 0.43 14.90 -2.88
C ARG A 201 0.81 14.70 -1.42
N THR A 202 0.47 13.55 -0.85
CA THR A 202 0.85 13.18 0.51
C THR A 202 2.38 13.08 0.64
N ILE A 203 3.05 12.35 -0.25
CA ILE A 203 4.51 12.23 -0.26
C ILE A 203 5.17 13.60 -0.38
N GLN A 204 4.75 14.42 -1.36
CA GLN A 204 5.31 15.77 -1.57
C GLN A 204 5.19 16.65 -0.33
N LYS A 205 4.03 16.64 0.34
CA LYS A 205 3.81 17.38 1.60
C LYS A 205 4.78 16.94 2.71
N HIS A 206 5.03 15.62 2.83
CA HIS A 206 6.00 15.11 3.82
C HIS A 206 7.44 15.49 3.45
N LEU A 207 7.83 15.41 2.18
CA LEU A 207 9.17 15.80 1.72
C LEU A 207 9.44 17.30 1.89
N GLU A 208 8.42 18.15 1.73
CA GLU A 208 8.52 19.59 2.02
C GLU A 208 8.75 19.87 3.51
N ALA A 209 8.10 19.10 4.40
CA ALA A 209 8.21 19.26 5.85
C ALA A 209 9.46 18.55 6.42
N HIS A 210 9.92 17.50 5.78
CA HIS A 210 10.99 16.61 6.23
C HIS A 210 11.93 16.29 5.05
N PRO A 211 12.80 17.22 4.64
CA PRO A 211 13.70 17.05 3.50
C PRO A 211 14.77 15.96 3.73
N GLU A 212 14.88 15.45 4.95
CA GLU A 212 15.76 14.33 5.31
C GLU A 212 15.21 12.97 4.88
N ILE A 213 13.96 12.87 4.48
CA ILE A 213 13.37 11.62 3.97
C ILE A 213 14.06 11.25 2.66
N CYS A 214 14.76 10.13 2.66
CA CYS A 214 15.47 9.56 1.51
C CYS A 214 14.84 8.24 1.02
N MET A 215 13.99 7.60 1.85
CA MET A 215 13.29 6.38 1.51
C MET A 215 11.77 6.57 1.62
N VAL A 216 11.05 6.16 0.58
CA VAL A 216 9.57 6.10 0.58
C VAL A 216 9.15 4.68 0.27
N LEU A 217 8.44 4.05 1.20
CA LEU A 217 7.90 2.71 1.07
C LEU A 217 6.39 2.81 0.80
N ASP A 218 5.98 2.53 -0.41
CA ASP A 218 4.56 2.40 -0.77
C ASP A 218 4.16 0.94 -0.57
N VAL A 219 3.54 0.66 0.59
CA VAL A 219 3.28 -0.71 1.04
C VAL A 219 1.92 -1.17 0.53
N HIS A 220 1.95 -2.28 -0.19
CA HIS A 220 0.86 -2.92 -0.91
C HIS A 220 0.76 -4.41 -0.58
N ARG A 221 -0.25 -5.08 -1.13
CA ARG A 221 -0.27 -6.53 -1.37
C ARG A 221 -0.60 -6.80 -2.84
N ASP A 222 -0.02 -7.84 -3.42
CA ASP A 222 -0.23 -8.18 -4.84
C ASP A 222 -1.70 -8.54 -5.10
N ALA A 223 -2.23 -7.99 -6.20
CA ALA A 223 -3.62 -8.18 -6.64
C ALA A 223 -3.74 -9.15 -7.81
N SER A 224 -2.68 -9.88 -8.17
CA SER A 224 -2.70 -10.82 -9.29
C SER A 224 -3.76 -11.89 -9.09
N ASP A 225 -4.56 -12.13 -10.11
CA ASP A 225 -5.52 -13.23 -10.15
C ASP A 225 -4.75 -14.54 -10.44
N GLY A 226 -4.75 -15.44 -9.48
CA GLY A 226 -4.25 -16.81 -9.69
C GLY A 226 -5.21 -17.63 -10.56
N VAL A 227 -4.71 -18.72 -11.13
CA VAL A 227 -5.55 -19.70 -11.84
C VAL A 227 -6.48 -20.35 -10.82
N GLY A 228 -7.77 -19.97 -10.87
CA GLY A 228 -8.79 -20.54 -9.99
C GLY A 228 -9.09 -19.73 -8.72
N GLY A 229 -8.60 -18.50 -8.59
CA GLY A 229 -8.90 -17.61 -7.46
C GLY A 229 -7.81 -16.57 -7.21
N GLN A 230 -7.85 -15.95 -6.03
CA GLN A 230 -6.85 -15.00 -5.57
C GLN A 230 -5.49 -15.68 -5.42
N LEU A 231 -4.42 -14.99 -5.82
CA LEU A 231 -3.05 -15.46 -5.61
C LEU A 231 -2.79 -15.63 -4.10
N THR A 232 -2.22 -16.77 -3.73
CA THR A 232 -1.68 -17.05 -2.40
C THR A 232 -0.20 -17.33 -2.55
N THR A 233 0.61 -16.74 -1.68
CA THR A 233 2.06 -16.94 -1.66
C THR A 233 2.46 -17.86 -0.50
N SER A 234 3.70 -18.38 -0.51
CA SER A 234 4.17 -19.28 0.55
C SER A 234 5.66 -19.10 0.77
N GLY A 235 6.00 -18.46 1.87
CA GLY A 235 7.35 -18.30 2.40
C GLY A 235 7.44 -18.79 3.84
N GLN A 236 8.60 -18.61 4.43
CA GLN A 236 8.82 -18.88 5.86
C GLN A 236 9.71 -17.77 6.45
N VAL A 237 9.46 -17.44 7.71
CA VAL A 237 10.31 -16.59 8.53
C VAL A 237 10.52 -17.30 9.86
N ASP A 238 11.76 -17.55 10.24
CA ASP A 238 12.11 -18.31 11.46
C ASP A 238 11.36 -19.65 11.58
N GLY A 239 11.13 -20.33 10.42
CA GLY A 239 10.42 -21.61 10.33
C GLY A 239 8.89 -21.53 10.50
N GLN A 240 8.31 -20.33 10.54
CA GLN A 240 6.86 -20.09 10.57
C GLN A 240 6.36 -19.71 9.17
N SER A 241 5.12 -20.10 8.83
CA SER A 241 4.48 -19.71 7.57
C SER A 241 4.36 -18.21 7.46
N ALA A 242 4.86 -17.64 6.36
CA ALA A 242 4.80 -16.22 6.05
C ALA A 242 4.38 -16.01 4.59
N ALA A 243 3.79 -14.86 4.30
CA ALA A 243 3.57 -14.43 2.93
C ALA A 243 4.91 -14.05 2.27
N GLN A 244 5.02 -14.22 0.93
CA GLN A 244 6.24 -13.79 0.23
C GLN A 244 6.21 -12.29 -0.06
N LEU A 245 7.39 -11.70 -0.03
CA LEU A 245 7.62 -10.31 -0.40
C LEU A 245 7.95 -10.18 -1.89
N MET A 246 7.52 -9.10 -2.54
CA MET A 246 7.99 -8.71 -3.87
C MET A 246 8.30 -7.22 -3.88
N LEU A 247 9.52 -6.86 -4.27
CA LEU A 247 9.92 -5.48 -4.42
C LEU A 247 9.73 -5.03 -5.88
N VAL A 248 9.09 -3.89 -6.06
CA VAL A 248 8.85 -3.31 -7.38
C VAL A 248 9.62 -2.01 -7.52
N ALA A 249 10.42 -1.92 -8.59
CA ALA A 249 11.08 -0.70 -9.02
C ALA A 249 10.46 -0.22 -10.33
N GLY A 250 10.23 1.10 -10.44
CA GLY A 250 9.75 1.73 -11.66
C GLY A 250 10.89 2.21 -12.54
N THR A 251 10.59 2.51 -13.80
CA THR A 251 11.52 3.12 -14.76
C THR A 251 10.92 4.34 -15.46
N ASP A 252 11.67 4.93 -16.36
CA ASP A 252 11.25 6.01 -17.26
C ASP A 252 10.77 5.53 -18.64
N THR A 253 10.68 4.24 -18.87
CA THR A 253 10.38 3.67 -20.18
C THR A 253 8.97 4.00 -20.69
N ALA A 254 8.02 4.30 -19.80
CA ALA A 254 6.69 4.83 -20.16
C ALA A 254 6.70 6.31 -20.58
N GLY A 255 7.88 6.93 -20.77
CA GLY A 255 8.03 8.31 -21.22
C GLY A 255 7.95 9.37 -20.12
N ASN A 256 7.92 8.99 -18.86
CA ASN A 256 8.02 9.90 -17.73
C ASN A 256 9.50 10.15 -17.38
N PHE A 257 9.87 11.41 -17.14
CA PHE A 257 11.24 11.73 -16.72
C PHE A 257 11.52 11.15 -15.32
N PHE A 258 12.48 10.22 -15.23
CA PHE A 258 12.90 9.55 -14.00
C PHE A 258 14.36 9.09 -14.12
N PRO A 259 15.34 9.99 -14.14
CA PRO A 259 16.74 9.65 -14.40
C PRO A 259 17.41 8.83 -13.26
N GLY A 260 16.87 8.88 -12.05
CA GLY A 260 17.44 8.21 -10.87
C GLY A 260 16.83 6.82 -10.58
N TRP A 261 16.09 6.22 -11.51
CA TRP A 261 15.37 4.94 -11.25
C TRP A 261 16.31 3.77 -10.88
N GLN A 262 17.58 3.79 -11.36
CA GLN A 262 18.55 2.77 -11.01
C GLN A 262 18.89 2.74 -9.51
N GLN A 263 18.82 3.88 -8.81
CA GLN A 263 19.04 3.93 -7.35
C GLN A 263 17.95 3.16 -6.60
N ASN A 264 16.70 3.27 -7.05
CA ASN A 264 15.59 2.49 -6.48
C ASN A 264 15.74 0.99 -6.79
N LEU A 265 16.17 0.63 -8.00
CA LEU A 265 16.47 -0.76 -8.33
C LEU A 265 17.63 -1.30 -7.48
N ALA A 266 18.70 -0.54 -7.30
CA ALA A 266 19.82 -0.92 -6.43
C ALA A 266 19.35 -1.21 -5.00
N LEU A 267 18.47 -0.37 -4.46
CA LEU A 267 17.85 -0.61 -3.15
C LEU A 267 17.04 -1.92 -3.13
N ALA A 268 16.21 -2.17 -4.16
CA ALA A 268 15.42 -3.39 -4.26
C ALA A 268 16.30 -4.64 -4.30
N LEU A 269 17.40 -4.63 -5.08
CA LEU A 269 18.35 -5.75 -5.16
C LEU A 269 19.00 -6.03 -3.81
N LYS A 270 19.47 -4.99 -3.11
CA LYS A 270 20.12 -5.11 -1.79
C LYS A 270 19.18 -5.68 -0.73
N LEU A 271 17.94 -5.17 -0.66
CA LEU A 271 16.96 -5.66 0.31
C LEU A 271 16.54 -7.10 0.00
N THR A 272 16.39 -7.46 -1.29
CA THR A 272 16.08 -8.83 -1.68
C THR A 272 17.21 -9.78 -1.30
N ALA A 273 18.48 -9.41 -1.55
CA ALA A 273 19.62 -10.23 -1.17
C ALA A 273 19.68 -10.47 0.35
N LEU A 274 19.45 -9.43 1.16
CA LEU A 274 19.41 -9.55 2.63
C LEU A 274 18.26 -10.46 3.10
N LEU A 275 17.09 -10.34 2.51
CA LEU A 275 15.94 -11.19 2.83
C LEU A 275 16.21 -12.65 2.49
N GLU A 276 16.79 -12.94 1.33
CA GLU A 276 17.11 -14.30 0.91
C GLU A 276 18.28 -14.90 1.67
N GLN A 277 19.23 -14.08 2.19
CA GLN A 277 20.28 -14.54 3.08
C GLN A 277 19.74 -15.01 4.43
N GLU A 278 18.77 -14.27 4.98
CA GLU A 278 18.20 -14.56 6.30
C GLU A 278 17.11 -15.64 6.24
N ASP A 279 16.17 -15.48 5.33
CA ASP A 279 14.98 -16.34 5.17
C ASP A 279 14.86 -16.80 3.70
N PRO A 280 15.59 -17.86 3.27
CA PRO A 280 15.60 -18.31 1.87
C PRO A 280 14.20 -18.68 1.35
N GLY A 281 13.84 -18.15 0.19
CA GLY A 281 12.54 -18.35 -0.45
C GLY A 281 11.44 -17.41 0.05
N LEU A 282 11.79 -16.39 0.86
CA LEU A 282 10.84 -15.39 1.33
C LEU A 282 10.50 -14.38 0.24
N THR A 283 11.35 -14.18 -0.77
CA THR A 283 11.08 -13.20 -1.81
C THR A 283 10.63 -13.84 -3.13
N ARG A 284 9.82 -13.09 -3.87
CA ARG A 284 9.56 -13.31 -5.30
C ARG A 284 10.51 -12.42 -6.10
N PRO A 285 10.68 -12.67 -7.41
CA PRO A 285 11.59 -11.87 -8.24
C PRO A 285 11.28 -10.36 -8.14
N VAL A 286 12.33 -9.56 -7.99
CA VAL A 286 12.22 -8.09 -8.08
C VAL A 286 11.59 -7.74 -9.42
N THR A 287 10.52 -6.97 -9.43
CA THR A 287 9.82 -6.62 -10.67
C THR A 287 10.18 -5.23 -11.14
N LEU A 288 10.80 -5.13 -12.33
CA LEU A 288 11.13 -3.87 -12.99
C LEU A 288 10.00 -3.46 -13.93
N ARG A 289 9.31 -2.35 -13.62
CA ARG A 289 8.13 -1.85 -14.32
C ARG A 289 8.43 -0.63 -15.19
N GLU A 290 7.61 -0.43 -16.24
CA GLU A 290 7.74 0.71 -17.16
C GLU A 290 7.29 2.05 -16.56
N HIS A 291 6.42 2.03 -15.55
CA HIS A 291 5.88 3.23 -14.91
C HIS A 291 6.67 3.62 -13.65
N ARG A 292 6.69 4.91 -13.33
CA ARG A 292 7.45 5.44 -12.17
C ARG A 292 6.77 5.27 -10.81
N PHE A 293 5.42 5.12 -10.73
CA PHE A 293 4.66 4.87 -9.49
C PHE A 293 5.02 5.80 -8.30
N ASN A 294 5.24 7.10 -8.53
CA ASN A 294 5.74 8.07 -7.54
C ASN A 294 7.18 7.84 -7.04
N MET A 295 7.91 6.84 -7.53
CA MET A 295 9.28 6.52 -7.09
C MET A 295 10.31 7.55 -7.58
N ASP A 296 9.90 8.49 -8.45
CA ASP A 296 10.71 9.62 -8.91
C ASP A 296 10.90 10.72 -7.85
N LEU A 297 10.32 10.56 -6.66
CA LEU A 297 10.32 11.58 -5.62
C LEU A 297 11.51 11.46 -4.66
N THR A 298 12.07 10.27 -4.45
CA THR A 298 13.29 10.06 -3.65
C THR A 298 14.15 8.95 -4.25
N PRO A 299 15.47 8.92 -3.93
CA PRO A 299 16.37 7.88 -4.44
C PRO A 299 16.17 6.49 -3.81
N GLY A 300 15.36 6.39 -2.76
CA GLY A 300 15.06 5.15 -2.05
C GLY A 300 13.57 4.79 -2.08
N SER A 301 12.85 5.09 -3.16
CA SER A 301 11.42 4.77 -3.26
C SER A 301 11.18 3.40 -3.86
N LEU A 302 10.32 2.60 -3.21
CA LEU A 302 9.89 1.29 -3.67
C LEU A 302 8.38 1.07 -3.43
N ILE A 303 7.75 0.27 -4.29
CA ILE A 303 6.55 -0.47 -3.89
C ILE A 303 7.00 -1.77 -3.22
N VAL A 304 6.40 -2.06 -2.09
CA VAL A 304 6.63 -3.29 -1.32
C VAL A 304 5.34 -4.08 -1.29
N GLU A 305 5.28 -5.13 -2.10
CA GLU A 305 4.18 -6.08 -2.10
C GLU A 305 4.39 -7.08 -0.97
N VAL A 306 3.58 -6.99 0.08
CA VAL A 306 3.65 -7.89 1.23
C VAL A 306 2.57 -8.95 1.05
N GLY A 307 2.97 -10.09 0.49
CA GLY A 307 2.04 -11.15 0.12
C GLY A 307 1.11 -10.78 -1.03
N ALA A 308 0.00 -11.49 -1.09
CA ALA A 308 -1.05 -11.32 -2.09
C ALA A 308 -2.45 -11.41 -1.45
N ALA A 309 -3.48 -11.08 -2.20
CA ALA A 309 -4.85 -11.00 -1.70
C ALA A 309 -5.38 -12.31 -1.06
N GLY A 310 -4.89 -13.46 -1.50
CA GLY A 310 -5.27 -14.77 -0.97
C GLY A 310 -4.54 -15.17 0.32
N ASP A 311 -3.50 -14.45 0.72
CA ASP A 311 -2.76 -14.73 1.95
C ASP A 311 -3.53 -14.29 3.20
N ARG A 312 -3.03 -14.61 4.36
CA ARG A 312 -3.57 -14.20 5.65
C ARG A 312 -2.82 -13.00 6.20
N LEU A 313 -3.51 -12.13 6.92
CA LEU A 313 -2.89 -10.94 7.52
C LEU A 313 -1.73 -11.31 8.47
N GLU A 314 -1.88 -12.39 9.25
CA GLU A 314 -0.84 -12.84 10.18
C GLU A 314 0.45 -13.24 9.45
N GLU A 315 0.34 -13.89 8.28
CA GLU A 315 1.48 -14.27 7.43
C GLU A 315 2.13 -13.03 6.81
N ALA A 316 1.32 -12.04 6.40
CA ALA A 316 1.80 -10.76 5.91
C ALA A 316 2.51 -9.93 6.99
N LEU A 317 2.00 -9.92 8.23
CA LEU A 317 2.67 -9.22 9.34
C LEU A 317 4.03 -9.83 9.66
N LEU A 318 4.17 -11.16 9.56
CA LEU A 318 5.46 -11.83 9.76
C LEU A 318 6.45 -11.49 8.64
N ALA A 319 6.00 -11.43 7.38
CA ALA A 319 6.81 -10.96 6.25
C ALA A 319 7.21 -9.48 6.39
N ALA A 320 6.29 -8.62 6.84
CA ALA A 320 6.55 -7.21 7.11
C ALA A 320 7.63 -7.02 8.19
N HIS A 321 7.60 -7.87 9.23
CA HIS A 321 8.64 -7.92 10.26
C HIS A 321 10.01 -8.25 9.68
N ALA A 322 10.11 -9.30 8.85
CA ALA A 322 11.36 -9.70 8.19
C ALA A 322 11.86 -8.60 7.24
N PHE A 323 10.96 -7.96 6.48
CA PHE A 323 11.31 -6.81 5.63
C PHE A 323 11.94 -5.67 6.42
N ALA A 324 11.34 -5.30 7.56
CA ALA A 324 11.88 -4.25 8.42
C ALA A 324 13.24 -4.62 9.02
N ARG A 325 13.50 -5.89 9.36
CA ARG A 325 14.84 -6.39 9.77
C ARG A 325 15.87 -6.21 8.65
N ALA A 326 15.50 -6.52 7.40
CA ALA A 326 16.41 -6.31 6.27
C ALA A 326 16.74 -4.82 6.05
N VAL A 327 15.77 -3.91 6.24
CA VAL A 327 16.02 -2.46 6.20
C VAL A 327 16.93 -2.01 7.34
N LEU A 328 16.79 -2.56 8.55
CA LEU A 328 17.72 -2.30 9.67
C LEU A 328 19.13 -2.76 9.36
N ALA A 329 19.30 -3.99 8.86
CA ALA A 329 20.60 -4.53 8.46
C ALA A 329 21.26 -3.66 7.37
N LEU A 330 20.50 -3.21 6.38
CA LEU A 330 20.98 -2.29 5.35
C LEU A 330 21.46 -0.96 5.95
N ALA A 331 20.74 -0.43 6.95
CA ALA A 331 21.07 0.83 7.60
C ALA A 331 22.35 0.73 8.46
N GLU A 332 22.69 -0.44 8.95
CA GLU A 332 23.93 -0.70 9.70
C GLU A 332 25.13 -0.68 8.79
N GLY A 333 25.03 -1.28 7.61
CA GLY A 333 26.11 -1.32 6.63
C GLY A 333 26.47 0.01 5.96
N ALA A 334 25.55 0.97 5.96
CA ALA A 334 25.76 2.29 5.35
C ALA A 334 26.61 3.26 6.21
N ASN A 335 26.99 2.90 7.43
CA ASN A 335 27.67 3.80 8.37
C ASN A 335 29.17 3.55 8.55
N THR A 336 29.80 2.74 7.71
CA THR A 336 31.25 2.48 7.80
C THR A 336 32.02 3.23 6.70
N GLU A 337 32.37 4.46 6.96
CA GLU A 337 33.58 5.14 6.47
C GLU A 337 34.48 5.54 7.62
#